data_c7def3a19593c4544a9c173b2d3aa425
#
_entry.id   c7def3a19593c4544a9c173b2d3aa425
#
_cell.length_a   1.000
_cell.length_b   1.000
_cell.length_c   1.000
_cell.angle_alpha   90.00
_cell.angle_beta   90.00
_cell.angle_gamma   90.00
#
_symmetry.space_group_name_H-M   'P 1'
#
loop_
_entity.id
_entity.type
_entity.pdbx_description
1 polymer ?
#
loop_
_entity_poly.entity_id
_entity_poly.type
_entity_poly.pdbx_seq_one_letter_code
_entity_poly.pdbx_strand_id
1 'polypeptide(L)'
;MVNSSDIENFWTRGDLYSRVNQAMYESGLNDKKLEIEDLFPIDQYHARGIAATVDLGKRMPISEKDKIIDIGCGLGGPARYFAKQFKCFVTGIDITPSFIEIGNKFNKLTSMSKQVSLLIGDGETLDFEDEAF
;
A
#
# COMPACT_ATOMS: atom_id res chain seq x y z
N MET A 1 3.83 -20.82 -17.87
CA MET A 1 3.18 -20.27 -16.65
C MET A 1 4.02 -19.10 -16.20
N VAL A 2 3.39 -17.98 -15.89
CA VAL A 2 4.03 -16.81 -15.27
C VAL A 2 4.29 -17.21 -13.80
N ASN A 3 5.51 -17.10 -13.32
CA ASN A 3 5.85 -17.40 -11.93
C ASN A 3 6.06 -16.11 -11.13
N SER A 4 6.16 -16.22 -9.80
CA SER A 4 6.30 -15.08 -8.89
C SER A 4 7.50 -14.19 -9.24
N SER A 5 8.63 -14.78 -9.70
CA SER A 5 9.80 -14.01 -10.11
C SER A 5 9.60 -13.23 -11.42
N ASP A 6 8.75 -13.73 -12.33
CA ASP A 6 8.41 -13.00 -13.56
C ASP A 6 7.54 -11.78 -13.25
N ILE A 7 6.63 -11.92 -12.28
CA ILE A 7 5.77 -10.84 -11.81
C ILE A 7 6.61 -9.77 -11.11
N GLU A 8 7.48 -10.18 -10.19
CA GLU A 8 8.39 -9.26 -9.50
C GLU A 8 9.26 -8.49 -10.51
N ASN A 9 9.90 -9.19 -11.46
CA ASN A 9 10.72 -8.58 -12.50
C ASN A 9 9.95 -7.61 -13.40
N PHE A 10 8.67 -7.87 -13.67
CA PHE A 10 7.83 -6.97 -14.44
C PHE A 10 7.61 -5.63 -13.73
N TRP A 11 7.31 -5.68 -12.43
CA TRP A 11 7.01 -4.49 -11.64
C TRP A 11 8.26 -3.73 -11.16
N THR A 12 9.43 -4.40 -11.08
CA THR A 12 10.71 -3.77 -10.71
C THR A 12 11.47 -3.20 -11.90
N ARG A 13 10.92 -3.22 -13.10
CA ARG A 13 11.54 -2.61 -14.28
C ARG A 13 11.76 -1.10 -14.09
N GLY A 14 13.02 -0.76 -13.84
CA GLY A 14 13.47 0.58 -13.53
C GLY A 14 13.56 0.80 -12.02
N ASP A 15 14.43 1.68 -11.64
CA ASP A 15 14.64 2.06 -10.24
C ASP A 15 13.44 2.87 -9.72
N LEU A 16 12.38 2.14 -9.34
CA LEU A 16 11.17 2.75 -8.77
C LEU A 16 11.50 3.58 -7.51
N TYR A 17 12.43 3.06 -6.70
CA TYR A 17 12.85 3.74 -5.48
C TYR A 17 13.43 5.13 -5.77
N SER A 18 14.36 5.23 -6.73
CA SER A 18 14.91 6.52 -7.15
C SER A 18 13.87 7.42 -7.78
N ARG A 19 12.97 6.86 -8.61
CA ARG A 19 11.90 7.65 -9.25
C ARG A 19 10.93 8.23 -8.24
N VAL A 20 10.51 7.45 -7.25
CA VAL A 20 9.62 7.92 -6.17
C VAL A 20 10.31 8.95 -5.31
N ASN A 21 11.57 8.71 -4.90
CA ASN A 21 12.34 9.69 -4.14
C ASN A 21 12.55 11.00 -4.91
N GLN A 22 12.83 10.91 -6.21
CA GLN A 22 12.95 12.08 -7.08
C GLN A 22 11.63 12.86 -7.15
N ALA A 23 10.51 12.17 -7.38
CA ALA A 23 9.19 12.80 -7.41
C ALA A 23 8.82 13.46 -6.08
N MET A 24 9.16 12.83 -4.95
CA MET A 24 8.98 13.43 -3.63
C MET A 24 9.86 14.66 -3.43
N TYR A 25 11.12 14.61 -3.89
CA TYR A 25 12.02 15.75 -3.82
C TYR A 25 11.49 16.93 -4.64
N GLU A 26 11.13 16.70 -5.90
CA GLU A 26 10.60 17.71 -6.81
C GLU A 26 9.28 18.33 -6.30
N SER A 27 8.47 17.53 -5.59
CA SER A 27 7.23 17.98 -4.96
C SER A 27 7.41 18.64 -3.60
N GLY A 28 8.65 18.72 -3.08
CA GLY A 28 8.95 19.28 -1.76
C GLY A 28 8.37 18.49 -0.59
N LEU A 29 8.12 17.19 -0.80
CA LEU A 29 7.52 16.28 0.19
C LEU A 29 8.55 15.49 1.02
N ASN A 30 9.85 15.69 0.78
CA ASN A 30 10.90 15.00 1.51
C ASN A 30 10.93 15.43 2.97
N ASP A 31 11.05 14.43 3.84
CA ASP A 31 11.29 14.57 5.29
C ASP A 31 10.26 15.41 6.06
N LYS A 32 9.13 15.73 5.45
CA LYS A 32 8.00 16.38 6.12
C LYS A 32 7.01 15.34 6.59
N LYS A 33 6.30 15.63 7.67
CA LYS A 33 5.09 14.91 8.01
C LYS A 33 4.07 15.15 6.90
N LEU A 34 3.58 14.06 6.30
CA LEU A 34 2.61 14.09 5.22
C LEU A 34 1.23 13.70 5.71
N GLU A 35 0.20 14.17 5.03
CA GLU A 35 -1.12 13.56 5.06
C GLU A 35 -1.20 12.48 3.96
N ILE A 36 -2.08 11.49 4.12
CA ILE A 36 -2.19 10.42 3.12
C ILE A 36 -2.62 10.96 1.75
N GLU A 37 -3.33 12.07 1.74
CA GLU A 37 -3.82 12.77 0.54
C GLU A 37 -2.68 13.30 -0.34
N ASP A 38 -1.55 13.67 0.26
CA ASP A 38 -0.34 14.11 -0.45
C ASP A 38 0.26 12.99 -1.32
N LEU A 39 -0.01 11.73 -0.95
CA LEU A 39 0.51 10.55 -1.62
C LEU A 39 -0.42 10.01 -2.73
N PHE A 40 -1.69 10.40 -2.78
CA PHE A 40 -2.65 9.85 -3.75
C PHE A 40 -2.21 9.87 -5.21
N PRO A 41 -1.46 10.87 -5.69
CA PRO A 41 -0.97 10.87 -7.07
C PRO A 41 0.08 9.78 -7.37
N ILE A 42 0.72 9.21 -6.35
CA ILE A 42 1.85 8.30 -6.50
C ILE A 42 1.63 6.92 -5.87
N ASP A 43 0.66 6.74 -4.99
CA ASP A 43 0.46 5.49 -4.25
C ASP A 43 -0.83 4.73 -4.59
N GLN A 44 -1.68 5.32 -5.43
CA GLN A 44 -2.90 4.66 -5.95
C GLN A 44 -2.60 4.04 -7.33
N TYR A 45 -1.78 2.99 -7.33
CA TYR A 45 -1.17 2.43 -8.54
C TYR A 45 -2.11 1.46 -9.29
N HIS A 46 -3.33 1.90 -9.57
CA HIS A 46 -4.35 1.15 -10.29
C HIS A 46 -5.23 2.09 -11.12
N ALA A 47 -6.05 1.52 -12.01
CA ALA A 47 -6.97 2.29 -12.83
C ALA A 47 -7.95 3.12 -11.96
N ARG A 48 -8.22 4.35 -12.37
CA ARG A 48 -9.06 5.34 -11.70
C ARG A 48 -8.48 5.90 -10.38
N GLY A 49 -7.29 5.47 -9.95
CA GLY A 49 -6.62 6.02 -8.76
C GLY A 49 -7.53 6.02 -7.52
N ILE A 50 -7.41 7.03 -6.68
CA ILE A 50 -8.16 7.16 -5.42
C ILE A 50 -9.69 7.01 -5.58
N ALA A 51 -10.26 7.37 -6.73
CA ALA A 51 -11.70 7.24 -6.96
C ALA A 51 -12.16 5.77 -6.90
N ALA A 52 -11.36 4.82 -7.40
CA ALA A 52 -11.68 3.40 -7.30
C ALA A 52 -11.61 2.90 -5.85
N THR A 53 -10.61 3.35 -5.09
CA THR A 53 -10.45 3.02 -3.66
C THR A 53 -11.63 3.52 -2.84
N VAL A 54 -12.05 4.76 -3.07
CA VAL A 54 -13.24 5.36 -2.42
C VAL A 54 -14.50 4.57 -2.74
N ASP A 55 -14.72 4.24 -4.03
CA ASP A 55 -15.91 3.50 -4.46
C ASP A 55 -15.94 2.08 -3.86
N LEU A 56 -14.78 1.42 -3.74
CA LEU A 56 -14.67 0.13 -3.07
C LEU A 56 -15.05 0.25 -1.59
N GLY A 57 -14.49 1.24 -0.89
CA GLY A 57 -14.78 1.48 0.52
C GLY A 57 -16.26 1.71 0.83
N LYS A 58 -16.98 2.42 -0.06
CA LYS A 58 -18.44 2.63 0.08
C LYS A 58 -19.27 1.34 -0.03
N ARG A 59 -18.71 0.30 -0.64
CA ARG A 59 -19.40 -0.99 -0.89
C ARG A 59 -19.05 -2.06 0.14
N MET A 60 -17.98 -1.85 0.91
CA MET A 60 -17.53 -2.78 1.93
C MET A 60 -18.15 -2.43 3.28
N PRO A 61 -18.69 -3.42 4.03
CA PRO A 61 -19.24 -3.19 5.37
C PRO A 61 -18.11 -3.13 6.42
N ILE A 62 -17.20 -2.17 6.28
CA ILE A 62 -16.04 -2.04 7.16
C ILE A 62 -16.43 -1.31 8.44
N SER A 63 -16.07 -1.89 9.57
CA SER A 63 -16.26 -1.34 10.90
C SER A 63 -14.94 -0.88 11.52
N GLU A 64 -15.02 0.00 12.53
CA GLU A 64 -13.87 0.39 13.33
C GLU A 64 -13.22 -0.85 13.98
N LYS A 65 -11.88 -0.94 13.89
CA LYS A 65 -11.05 -2.06 14.39
C LYS A 65 -11.15 -3.38 13.63
N ASP A 66 -11.88 -3.43 12.53
CA ASP A 66 -11.79 -4.60 11.65
C ASP A 66 -10.35 -4.81 11.20
N LYS A 67 -10.00 -6.05 10.93
CA LYS A 67 -8.72 -6.43 10.34
C LYS A 67 -8.95 -6.77 8.88
N ILE A 68 -8.21 -6.12 8.02
CA ILE A 68 -8.34 -6.26 6.56
C ILE A 68 -7.00 -6.73 6.01
N ILE A 69 -7.03 -7.66 5.07
CA ILE A 69 -5.89 -8.02 4.25
C ILE A 69 -6.02 -7.40 2.85
N ASP A 70 -4.94 -6.78 2.36
CA ASP A 70 -4.81 -6.22 1.02
C ASP A 70 -3.73 -7.00 0.27
N ILE A 71 -4.15 -7.92 -0.61
CA ILE A 71 -3.24 -8.78 -1.37
C ILE A 71 -2.88 -8.10 -2.69
N GLY A 72 -1.57 -7.92 -2.94
CA GLY A 72 -1.07 -7.09 -4.03
C GLY A 72 -1.15 -5.60 -3.68
N CYS A 73 -0.79 -5.24 -2.44
CA CYS A 73 -1.01 -3.90 -1.89
C CYS A 73 -0.16 -2.79 -2.52
N GLY A 74 0.83 -3.13 -3.33
CA GLY A 74 1.75 -2.17 -3.95
C GLY A 74 2.43 -1.26 -2.92
N LEU A 75 2.33 0.04 -3.12
CA LEU A 75 2.85 1.07 -2.19
C LEU A 75 1.97 1.29 -0.95
N GLY A 76 0.86 0.56 -0.81
CA GLY A 76 -0.04 0.63 0.33
C GLY A 76 -0.98 1.85 0.36
N GLY A 77 -1.22 2.50 -0.78
CA GLY A 77 -2.14 3.63 -0.87
C GLY A 77 -3.56 3.31 -0.43
N PRO A 78 -4.22 2.29 -1.01
CA PRO A 78 -5.53 1.84 -0.56
C PRO A 78 -5.56 1.44 0.91
N ALA A 79 -4.53 0.72 1.39
CA ALA A 79 -4.42 0.31 2.79
C ALA A 79 -4.43 1.52 3.74
N ARG A 80 -3.67 2.58 3.44
CA ARG A 80 -3.69 3.83 4.23
C ARG A 80 -5.04 4.52 4.19
N TYR A 81 -5.68 4.56 3.01
CA TYR A 81 -7.02 5.14 2.89
C TYR A 81 -8.03 4.42 3.78
N PHE A 82 -8.10 3.08 3.70
CA PHE A 82 -9.03 2.29 4.51
C PHE A 82 -8.76 2.49 6.01
N ALA A 83 -7.51 2.39 6.43
CA ALA A 83 -7.14 2.55 7.82
C ALA A 83 -7.52 3.94 8.38
N LYS A 84 -7.30 5.01 7.62
CA LYS A 84 -7.68 6.38 8.02
C LYS A 84 -9.19 6.57 8.02
N GLN A 85 -9.86 6.15 6.95
CA GLN A 85 -11.29 6.41 6.74
C GLN A 85 -12.18 5.62 7.70
N PHE A 86 -11.84 4.34 7.94
CA PHE A 86 -12.68 3.42 8.72
C PHE A 86 -12.11 3.11 10.11
N LYS A 87 -10.94 3.62 10.44
CA LYS A 87 -10.23 3.36 11.70
C LYS A 87 -9.99 1.85 11.94
N CYS A 88 -9.81 1.12 10.86
CA CYS A 88 -9.51 -0.31 10.84
C CYS A 88 -8.00 -0.58 10.80
N PHE A 89 -7.61 -1.85 10.89
CA PHE A 89 -6.24 -2.31 10.75
C PHE A 89 -6.09 -2.99 9.38
N VAL A 90 -5.05 -2.63 8.62
CA VAL A 90 -4.81 -3.22 7.31
C VAL A 90 -3.42 -3.83 7.26
N THR A 91 -3.37 -5.11 6.88
CA THR A 91 -2.14 -5.82 6.52
C THR A 91 -2.08 -5.92 5.01
N GLY A 92 -1.10 -5.26 4.41
CA GLY A 92 -0.83 -5.34 2.97
C GLY A 92 0.27 -6.36 2.68
N ILE A 93 0.07 -7.18 1.65
CA ILE A 93 1.03 -8.15 1.15
C ILE A 93 1.35 -7.82 -0.29
N ASP A 94 2.63 -7.75 -0.62
CA ASP A 94 3.09 -7.62 -2.01
C ASP A 94 4.38 -8.41 -2.21
N ILE A 95 4.53 -8.99 -3.39
CA ILE A 95 5.69 -9.80 -3.74
C ILE A 95 6.93 -8.93 -4.04
N THR A 96 6.74 -7.63 -4.26
CA THR A 96 7.78 -6.70 -4.71
C THR A 96 8.44 -6.00 -3.52
N PRO A 97 9.68 -6.35 -3.14
CA PRO A 97 10.35 -5.80 -1.95
C PRO A 97 10.47 -4.27 -1.99
N SER A 98 10.76 -3.67 -3.14
CA SER A 98 10.90 -2.21 -3.29
C SER A 98 9.57 -1.47 -3.04
N PHE A 99 8.43 -2.08 -3.38
CA PHE A 99 7.11 -1.51 -3.07
C PHE A 99 6.87 -1.47 -1.56
N ILE A 100 7.19 -2.56 -0.88
CA ILE A 100 7.02 -2.67 0.57
C ILE A 100 7.96 -1.71 1.31
N GLU A 101 9.20 -1.56 0.86
CA GLU A 101 10.16 -0.61 1.45
C GLU A 101 9.64 0.83 1.35
N ILE A 102 9.24 1.26 0.15
CA ILE A 102 8.68 2.60 -0.09
C ILE A 102 7.37 2.78 0.70
N GLY A 103 6.48 1.80 0.64
CA GLY A 103 5.20 1.84 1.33
C GLY A 103 5.34 2.00 2.85
N ASN A 104 6.30 1.29 3.46
CA ASN A 104 6.61 1.43 4.87
C ASN A 104 7.25 2.79 5.21
N LYS A 105 8.04 3.39 4.30
CA LYS A 105 8.49 4.78 4.45
C LYS A 105 7.28 5.73 4.45
N PHE A 106 6.33 5.54 3.54
CA PHE A 106 5.11 6.34 3.50
C PHE A 106 4.25 6.19 4.76
N ASN A 107 4.13 4.97 5.31
CA ASN A 107 3.45 4.74 6.57
C ASN A 107 4.06 5.55 7.72
N LYS A 108 5.39 5.67 7.78
CA LYS A 108 6.08 6.50 8.77
C LYS A 108 5.80 7.98 8.57
N LEU A 109 5.93 8.48 7.33
CA LEU A 109 5.73 9.90 7.00
C LEU A 109 4.29 10.36 7.27
N THR A 110 3.30 9.47 7.08
CA THR A 110 1.88 9.76 7.32
C THR A 110 1.39 9.36 8.70
N SER A 111 2.26 8.86 9.58
CA SER A 111 1.92 8.38 10.93
C SER A 111 0.94 7.20 10.95
N MET A 112 0.88 6.41 9.86
CA MET A 112 -0.03 5.27 9.71
C MET A 112 0.55 3.93 10.16
N SER A 113 1.82 3.87 10.62
CA SER A 113 2.53 2.62 10.97
C SER A 113 1.88 1.79 12.08
N LYS A 114 0.96 2.37 12.86
CA LYS A 114 0.23 1.63 13.90
C LYS A 114 -0.98 0.86 13.34
N GLN A 115 -1.53 1.30 12.22
CA GLN A 115 -2.76 0.77 11.62
C GLN A 115 -2.50 0.04 10.31
N VAL A 116 -1.37 0.32 9.65
CA VAL A 116 -1.01 -0.28 8.36
C VAL A 116 0.33 -1.00 8.48
N SER A 117 0.31 -2.30 8.25
CA SER A 117 1.50 -3.16 8.17
C SER A 117 1.66 -3.65 6.74
N LEU A 118 2.80 -3.38 6.11
CA LEU A 118 3.10 -3.86 4.76
C LEU A 118 4.24 -4.88 4.83
N LEU A 119 3.99 -6.07 4.26
CA LEU A 119 4.87 -7.22 4.35
C LEU A 119 5.17 -7.77 2.95
N ILE A 120 6.41 -8.23 2.76
CA ILE A 120 6.77 -8.99 1.56
C ILE A 120 6.12 -10.37 1.67
N GLY A 121 5.40 -10.78 0.64
CA GLY A 121 4.78 -12.10 0.61
C GLY A 121 4.12 -12.40 -0.72
N ASP A 122 3.92 -13.68 -0.95
CA ASP A 122 3.22 -14.21 -2.13
C ASP A 122 1.75 -14.47 -1.77
N GLY A 123 0.84 -13.87 -2.53
CA GLY A 123 -0.61 -14.04 -2.32
C GLY A 123 -1.12 -15.47 -2.51
N GLU A 124 -0.32 -16.33 -3.16
CA GLU A 124 -0.65 -17.76 -3.31
C GLU A 124 -0.26 -18.59 -2.08
N THR A 125 0.61 -18.08 -1.20
CA THR A 125 1.14 -18.78 -0.03
C THR A 125 1.13 -17.88 1.19
N LEU A 126 -0.06 -17.55 1.67
CA LEU A 126 -0.22 -16.68 2.84
C LEU A 126 0.01 -17.47 4.13
N ASP A 127 0.89 -16.97 5.00
CA ASP A 127 1.21 -17.55 6.30
C ASP A 127 0.45 -16.80 7.41
N PHE A 128 -0.87 -16.94 7.37
CA PHE A 128 -1.77 -16.44 8.41
C PHE A 128 -2.64 -17.57 8.93
N GLU A 129 -3.06 -17.47 10.17
CA GLU A 129 -4.02 -18.39 10.73
C GLU A 129 -5.41 -18.18 10.12
N ASP A 130 -6.25 -19.23 10.18
CA ASP A 130 -7.64 -19.14 9.75
C ASP A 130 -8.37 -18.05 10.54
N GLU A 131 -9.26 -17.31 9.85
CA GLU A 131 -10.05 -16.23 10.43
C GLU A 131 -9.20 -15.06 11.02
N ALA A 132 -7.99 -14.83 10.50
CA ALA A 132 -7.13 -13.73 10.94
C ALA A 132 -7.67 -12.34 10.53
N PHE A 133 -8.51 -12.30 9.49
CA PHE A 133 -9.07 -11.09 8.87
C PHE A 133 -10.59 -11.17 8.70
#